data_0cfc0acdd26c7404c162c36246250d50
#
_entry.id   0cfc0acdd26c7404c162c36246250d50
#
_cell.length_a   1.000
_cell.length_b   1.000
_cell.length_c   1.000
_cell.angle_alpha   90.00
_cell.angle_beta   90.00
_cell.angle_gamma   90.00
#
_symmetry.space_group_name_H-M   'P 1'
#
loop_
_entity.id
_entity.type
_entity.pdbx_description
1 polymer ?
#
loop_
_entity_poly.entity_id
_entity_poly.type
_entity_poly.pdbx_seq_one_letter_code
_entity_poly.pdbx_strand_id
1 'polypeptide(L)'
;ISEFYPEDVINRIDKFVVFSDNNKNNRNGMSGLIESVDGTNNSRFILSVDIADAYYGNKISLEVFLNLLVHEFFHLVSLNDTQISPNYTKGVKIYEGYTYENSYINSFYEKFWNNSLGKKLEMLELNSKLSFAQKETIREEIYRYNQDKFIDTYAMTNMVEDIAVSFEDFIRLNKGYLGDSLKDKKIDFFYSYADLVKYKNHFIQKKKEMIRKY
;
A
#
# COMPACT_ATOMS: atom_id res chain seq x y z
N ILE A 1 -13.62 -2.02 -11.75
CA ILE A 1 -12.45 -2.74 -11.23
C ILE A 1 -12.05 -3.91 -12.14
N SER A 2 -12.98 -4.68 -12.70
CA SER A 2 -12.71 -5.81 -13.60
C SER A 2 -11.98 -5.42 -14.90
N GLU A 3 -12.11 -4.19 -15.36
CA GLU A 3 -11.35 -3.65 -16.49
C GLU A 3 -9.97 -3.13 -16.08
N PHE A 4 -9.73 -2.90 -14.78
CA PHE A 4 -8.53 -2.23 -14.27
C PHE A 4 -7.52 -3.19 -13.66
N TYR A 5 -7.97 -4.18 -12.89
CA TYR A 5 -7.08 -5.16 -12.26
C TYR A 5 -6.75 -6.33 -13.20
N PRO A 6 -5.54 -6.90 -13.13
CA PRO A 6 -5.21 -8.16 -13.78
C PRO A 6 -6.10 -9.31 -13.30
N GLU A 7 -6.39 -10.25 -14.19
CA GLU A 7 -7.33 -11.35 -13.94
C GLU A 7 -6.87 -12.28 -12.79
N ASP A 8 -5.59 -12.51 -12.68
CA ASP A 8 -5.00 -13.36 -11.62
C ASP A 8 -5.19 -12.77 -10.21
N VAL A 9 -5.31 -11.44 -10.09
CA VAL A 9 -5.55 -10.78 -8.81
C VAL A 9 -7.03 -10.54 -8.57
N ILE A 10 -7.79 -10.16 -9.60
CA ILE A 10 -9.23 -9.91 -9.41
C ILE A 10 -9.98 -11.18 -8.97
N ASN A 11 -9.52 -12.36 -9.36
CA ASN A 11 -10.08 -13.64 -8.92
C ASN A 11 -9.91 -13.91 -7.41
N ARG A 12 -9.11 -13.12 -6.71
CA ARG A 12 -8.98 -13.15 -5.23
C ARG A 12 -9.99 -12.26 -4.52
N ILE A 13 -10.77 -11.45 -5.25
CA ILE A 13 -11.75 -10.54 -4.68
C ILE A 13 -13.13 -11.20 -4.71
N ASP A 14 -13.68 -11.50 -3.53
CA ASP A 14 -15.04 -12.02 -3.39
C ASP A 14 -16.09 -10.92 -3.52
N LYS A 15 -15.77 -9.75 -2.96
CA LYS A 15 -16.69 -8.63 -2.91
C LYS A 15 -15.95 -7.33 -3.07
N PHE A 16 -16.47 -6.44 -3.92
CA PHE A 16 -16.07 -5.06 -4.02
C PHE A 16 -17.13 -4.16 -3.41
N VAL A 17 -16.73 -3.34 -2.44
CA VAL A 17 -17.60 -2.43 -1.71
C VAL A 17 -17.17 -1.00 -1.97
N VAL A 18 -18.11 -0.16 -2.39
CA VAL A 18 -17.90 1.29 -2.45
C VAL A 18 -18.69 1.89 -1.29
N PHE A 19 -18.01 2.67 -0.46
CA PHE A 19 -18.63 3.34 0.67
C PHE A 19 -18.26 4.83 0.68
N SER A 20 -18.80 5.57 1.63
CA SER A 20 -18.36 6.92 1.93
C SER A 20 -18.54 7.17 3.43
N ASP A 21 -17.49 7.64 4.08
CA ASP A 21 -17.55 8.14 5.45
C ASP A 21 -18.00 9.62 5.51
N ASN A 22 -18.32 10.22 4.35
CA ASN A 22 -18.69 11.63 4.15
C ASN A 22 -17.56 12.63 4.49
N ASN A 23 -16.35 12.18 4.71
CA ASN A 23 -15.20 12.98 5.08
C ASN A 23 -14.29 13.21 3.87
N LYS A 24 -14.65 14.17 3.04
CA LYS A 24 -13.77 14.60 1.93
C LYS A 24 -12.45 15.13 2.50
N ASN A 25 -11.35 14.59 2.05
CA ASN A 25 -9.98 14.96 2.47
C ASN A 25 -9.68 14.69 3.95
N ASN A 26 -10.32 13.70 4.56
CA ASN A 26 -10.04 13.38 5.94
C ASN A 26 -8.78 12.52 6.05
N ARG A 27 -7.70 13.11 6.50
CA ARG A 27 -6.46 12.40 6.87
C ARG A 27 -6.65 11.35 7.98
N ASN A 28 -7.84 11.32 8.60
CA ASN A 28 -8.22 10.39 9.67
C ASN A 28 -9.24 9.34 9.18
N GLY A 29 -9.64 9.36 7.91
CA GLY A 29 -10.56 8.41 7.29
C GLY A 29 -9.81 7.21 6.72
N MET A 30 -10.57 6.16 6.43
CA MET A 30 -10.10 4.97 5.74
C MET A 30 -10.41 5.12 4.26
N SER A 31 -9.39 5.31 3.43
CA SER A 31 -9.57 5.49 1.98
C SER A 31 -9.85 4.18 1.26
N GLY A 32 -9.20 3.10 1.72
CA GLY A 32 -9.39 1.74 1.24
C GLY A 32 -9.16 0.73 2.35
N LEU A 33 -9.64 -0.47 2.15
CA LEU A 33 -9.46 -1.59 3.08
C LEU A 33 -9.57 -2.90 2.32
N ILE A 34 -8.65 -3.82 2.59
CA ILE A 34 -8.80 -5.22 2.25
C ILE A 34 -8.97 -6.06 3.51
N GLU A 35 -9.93 -6.96 3.48
CA GLU A 35 -10.21 -7.87 4.59
C GLU A 35 -10.25 -9.31 4.07
N SER A 36 -9.56 -10.22 4.77
CA SER A 36 -9.69 -11.65 4.46
C SER A 36 -11.11 -12.13 4.74
N VAL A 37 -11.71 -12.85 3.80
CA VAL A 37 -13.10 -13.34 3.91
C VAL A 37 -13.27 -14.25 5.13
N ASP A 38 -12.31 -15.10 5.42
CA ASP A 38 -12.39 -16.12 6.46
C ASP A 38 -11.65 -15.73 7.75
N GLY A 39 -10.96 -14.55 7.75
CA GLY A 39 -10.18 -14.08 8.90
C GLY A 39 -8.93 -14.93 9.24
N THR A 40 -8.73 -16.07 8.56
CA THR A 40 -7.67 -17.04 8.86
C THR A 40 -6.84 -17.46 7.64
N ASN A 41 -7.39 -17.25 6.44
CA ASN A 41 -6.75 -17.64 5.19
C ASN A 41 -6.79 -16.45 4.21
N ASN A 42 -5.65 -15.86 3.96
CA ASN A 42 -5.50 -14.69 3.07
C ASN A 42 -5.57 -15.10 1.58
N SER A 43 -6.43 -16.04 1.20
CA SER A 43 -6.62 -16.47 -0.18
C SER A 43 -7.67 -15.63 -0.93
N ARG A 44 -8.69 -15.12 -0.21
CA ARG A 44 -9.83 -14.38 -0.74
C ARG A 44 -10.12 -13.15 0.11
N PHE A 45 -10.52 -12.05 -0.54
CA PHE A 45 -10.64 -10.74 0.09
C PHE A 45 -11.95 -10.04 -0.23
N ILE A 46 -12.41 -9.21 0.69
CA ILE A 46 -13.31 -8.11 0.45
C ILE A 46 -12.46 -6.87 0.23
N LEU A 47 -12.66 -6.18 -0.89
CA LEU A 47 -12.03 -4.90 -1.17
C LEU A 47 -13.06 -3.80 -1.00
N SER A 48 -12.81 -2.89 -0.07
CA SER A 48 -13.64 -1.71 0.20
C SER A 48 -12.89 -0.44 -0.15
N VAL A 49 -13.54 0.53 -0.81
CA VAL A 49 -12.93 1.82 -1.14
C VAL A 49 -13.88 2.97 -0.79
N ASP A 50 -13.36 4.04 -0.22
CA ASP A 50 -14.12 5.27 0.03
C ASP A 50 -14.12 6.13 -1.23
N ILE A 51 -15.29 6.33 -1.82
CA ILE A 51 -15.45 7.18 -3.00
C ILE A 51 -15.28 8.67 -2.66
N ALA A 52 -15.46 9.08 -1.39
CA ALA A 52 -15.28 10.46 -0.98
C ALA A 52 -13.82 10.90 -1.14
N ASP A 53 -12.86 10.00 -0.96
CA ASP A 53 -11.43 10.28 -1.12
C ASP A 53 -10.97 10.38 -2.58
N ALA A 54 -11.82 9.92 -3.52
CA ALA A 54 -11.60 10.13 -4.94
C ALA A 54 -11.94 11.56 -5.41
N TYR A 55 -12.50 12.42 -4.52
CA TYR A 55 -12.85 13.77 -4.88
C TYR A 55 -11.65 14.73 -4.80
N TYR A 56 -11.46 15.51 -5.85
CA TYR A 56 -10.62 16.70 -5.85
C TYR A 56 -11.51 17.94 -5.96
N GLY A 57 -11.64 18.68 -4.88
CA GLY A 57 -12.65 19.72 -4.76
C GLY A 57 -14.08 19.15 -4.79
N ASN A 58 -14.89 19.56 -5.75
CA ASN A 58 -16.28 19.09 -5.90
C ASN A 58 -16.47 18.08 -7.04
N LYS A 59 -15.41 17.54 -7.61
CA LYS A 59 -15.44 16.58 -8.73
C LYS A 59 -14.67 15.32 -8.37
N ILE A 60 -15.14 14.18 -8.84
CA ILE A 60 -14.37 12.94 -8.78
C ILE A 60 -13.15 13.10 -9.68
N SER A 61 -11.98 12.88 -9.12
CA SER A 61 -10.73 12.74 -9.85
C SER A 61 -10.49 11.27 -10.18
N LEU A 62 -10.65 10.92 -11.44
CA LEU A 62 -10.35 9.56 -11.89
C LEU A 62 -8.91 9.16 -11.57
N GLU A 63 -7.95 10.09 -11.69
CA GLU A 63 -6.56 9.82 -11.39
C GLU A 63 -6.35 9.45 -9.92
N VAL A 64 -6.93 10.23 -9.00
CA VAL A 64 -6.86 9.94 -7.55
C VAL A 64 -7.49 8.59 -7.24
N PHE A 65 -8.68 8.31 -7.81
CA PHE A 65 -9.35 7.03 -7.63
C PHE A 65 -8.53 5.85 -8.15
N LEU A 66 -7.91 5.98 -9.33
CA LEU A 66 -7.07 4.94 -9.89
C LEU A 66 -5.77 4.73 -9.09
N ASN A 67 -5.23 5.77 -8.45
CA ASN A 67 -4.09 5.63 -7.55
C ASN A 67 -4.47 4.86 -6.29
N LEU A 68 -5.62 5.18 -5.66
CA LEU A 68 -6.16 4.42 -4.54
C LEU A 68 -6.31 2.93 -4.91
N LEU A 69 -6.88 2.63 -6.07
CA LEU A 69 -7.01 1.25 -6.53
C LEU A 69 -5.64 0.56 -6.73
N VAL A 70 -4.61 1.27 -7.16
CA VAL A 70 -3.24 0.71 -7.25
C VAL A 70 -2.67 0.40 -5.87
N HIS A 71 -2.92 1.25 -4.88
CA HIS A 71 -2.53 1.01 -3.49
C HIS A 71 -3.15 -0.28 -2.96
N GLU A 72 -4.47 -0.38 -3.01
CA GLU A 72 -5.20 -1.56 -2.55
C GLU A 72 -4.84 -2.83 -3.35
N PHE A 73 -4.57 -2.69 -4.64
CA PHE A 73 -4.05 -3.79 -5.45
C PHE A 73 -2.77 -4.37 -4.87
N PHE A 74 -1.85 -3.51 -4.41
CA PHE A 74 -0.59 -4.02 -3.87
C PHE A 74 -0.80 -4.78 -2.55
N HIS A 75 -1.74 -4.37 -1.72
CA HIS A 75 -2.13 -5.14 -0.55
C HIS A 75 -2.67 -6.54 -0.95
N LEU A 76 -3.51 -6.66 -1.99
CA LEU A 76 -3.97 -7.97 -2.48
C LEU A 76 -2.82 -8.86 -2.96
N VAL A 77 -1.78 -8.27 -3.56
CA VAL A 77 -0.60 -8.99 -4.06
C VAL A 77 0.34 -9.38 -2.92
N SER A 78 0.53 -8.51 -1.92
CA SER A 78 1.54 -8.67 -0.88
C SER A 78 1.05 -9.34 0.40
N LEU A 79 -0.28 -9.39 0.63
CA LEU A 79 -0.88 -9.94 1.83
C LEU A 79 -1.62 -11.27 1.62
N ASN A 80 -1.56 -11.84 0.40
CA ASN A 80 -2.25 -13.10 0.12
C ASN A 80 -1.52 -14.33 0.70
N ASP A 81 -2.17 -15.48 0.60
CA ASP A 81 -1.74 -16.78 1.12
C ASP A 81 -0.40 -17.29 0.57
N THR A 82 0.10 -16.74 -0.53
CA THR A 82 1.45 -17.04 -1.05
C THR A 82 2.54 -16.17 -0.42
N GLN A 83 2.16 -15.11 0.29
CA GLN A 83 3.05 -14.11 0.90
C GLN A 83 3.02 -14.17 2.43
N ILE A 84 1.85 -14.49 2.99
CA ILE A 84 1.57 -14.44 4.43
C ILE A 84 0.98 -15.78 4.87
N SER A 85 1.37 -16.23 6.05
CA SER A 85 0.79 -17.40 6.71
C SER A 85 0.43 -17.09 8.16
N PRO A 86 -0.73 -17.50 8.65
CA PRO A 86 -1.07 -17.37 10.07
C PRO A 86 -0.22 -18.28 10.97
N ASN A 87 0.34 -19.35 10.41
CA ASN A 87 1.02 -20.42 11.17
C ASN A 87 2.55 -20.44 10.98
N TYR A 88 3.10 -19.62 10.07
CA TYR A 88 4.53 -19.60 9.80
C TYR A 88 5.22 -18.58 10.69
N THR A 89 6.08 -19.01 11.59
CA THR A 89 6.63 -18.14 12.67
C THR A 89 8.06 -17.65 12.42
N LYS A 90 8.66 -17.94 11.27
CA LYS A 90 10.04 -17.53 10.96
C LYS A 90 10.17 -16.15 10.30
N GLY A 91 9.11 -15.69 9.66
CA GLY A 91 9.08 -14.38 9.02
C GLY A 91 8.74 -13.24 9.97
N VAL A 92 8.63 -12.05 9.43
CA VAL A 92 8.21 -10.85 10.17
C VAL A 92 6.73 -10.96 10.52
N LYS A 93 6.39 -10.65 11.78
CA LYS A 93 5.00 -10.61 12.21
C LYS A 93 4.36 -9.28 11.80
N ILE A 94 3.23 -9.38 11.11
CA ILE A 94 2.34 -8.26 10.79
C ILE A 94 0.94 -8.55 11.32
N TYR A 95 0.00 -7.64 11.11
CA TYR A 95 -1.37 -7.83 11.59
C TYR A 95 -2.04 -9.07 10.98
N GLU A 96 -1.83 -9.31 9.68
CA GLU A 96 -2.43 -10.39 8.89
C GLU A 96 -1.79 -11.77 9.11
N GLY A 97 -0.66 -11.83 9.84
CA GLY A 97 0.04 -13.09 10.10
C GLY A 97 1.56 -12.94 10.09
N TYR A 98 2.24 -13.96 9.60
CA TYR A 98 3.70 -13.95 9.45
C TYR A 98 4.08 -14.01 7.97
N THR A 99 5.02 -13.20 7.56
CA THR A 99 5.52 -13.18 6.18
C THR A 99 6.33 -14.47 5.89
N TYR A 100 6.23 -14.99 4.66
CA TYR A 100 7.22 -15.96 4.21
C TYR A 100 8.57 -15.27 3.96
N GLU A 101 9.67 -16.01 4.12
CA GLU A 101 11.04 -15.47 3.95
C GLU A 101 11.29 -14.86 2.57
N ASN A 102 10.65 -15.40 1.53
CA ASN A 102 10.74 -14.93 0.15
C ASN A 102 9.61 -13.98 -0.27
N SER A 103 8.76 -13.55 0.67
CA SER A 103 7.69 -12.59 0.37
C SER A 103 8.22 -11.19 0.09
N TYR A 104 7.42 -10.38 -0.62
CA TYR A 104 7.77 -8.99 -0.90
C TYR A 104 7.94 -8.18 0.38
N ILE A 105 7.00 -8.34 1.33
CA ILE A 105 7.05 -7.60 2.61
C ILE A 105 8.27 -8.00 3.43
N ASN A 106 8.60 -9.30 3.53
CA ASN A 106 9.79 -9.72 4.27
C ASN A 106 11.08 -9.15 3.66
N SER A 107 11.21 -9.23 2.34
CA SER A 107 12.36 -8.70 1.61
C SER A 107 12.48 -7.18 1.76
N PHE A 108 11.33 -6.47 1.75
CA PHE A 108 11.27 -5.03 1.95
C PHE A 108 11.62 -4.64 3.39
N TYR A 109 11.11 -5.39 4.39
CA TYR A 109 11.42 -5.19 5.79
C TYR A 109 12.93 -5.31 6.04
N GLU A 110 13.53 -6.42 5.64
CA GLU A 110 14.96 -6.65 5.85
C GLU A 110 15.83 -5.57 5.22
N LYS A 111 15.41 -5.05 4.08
CA LYS A 111 16.18 -4.04 3.35
C LYS A 111 16.00 -2.62 3.88
N PHE A 112 14.80 -2.25 4.36
CA PHE A 112 14.45 -0.86 4.62
C PHE A 112 13.92 -0.58 6.04
N TRP A 113 13.36 -1.58 6.73
CA TRP A 113 12.71 -1.40 8.03
C TRP A 113 13.46 -2.04 9.20
N ASN A 114 14.31 -3.02 8.95
CA ASN A 114 15.11 -3.68 9.98
C ASN A 114 16.27 -2.76 10.48
N ASN A 115 15.88 -1.60 11.02
CA ASN A 115 16.80 -0.58 11.54
C ASN A 115 16.16 0.17 12.73
N SER A 116 16.91 1.09 13.35
CA SER A 116 16.44 1.84 14.53
C SER A 116 15.23 2.73 14.26
N LEU A 117 15.11 3.31 13.06
CA LEU A 117 13.97 4.14 12.69
C LEU A 117 12.72 3.30 12.47
N GLY A 118 12.82 2.18 11.73
CA GLY A 118 11.71 1.24 11.54
C GLY A 118 11.17 0.75 12.88
N LYS A 119 12.04 0.29 13.77
CA LYS A 119 11.65 -0.15 15.14
C LYS A 119 10.97 0.97 15.94
N LYS A 120 11.44 2.22 15.81
CA LYS A 120 10.79 3.38 16.46
C LYS A 120 9.38 3.60 15.94
N LEU A 121 9.15 3.49 14.63
CA LEU A 121 7.84 3.63 14.00
C LEU A 121 6.90 2.47 14.39
N GLU A 122 7.38 1.24 14.39
CA GLU A 122 6.62 0.08 14.88
C GLU A 122 6.18 0.26 16.35
N MET A 123 7.08 0.72 17.21
CA MET A 123 6.74 1.02 18.61
C MET A 123 5.74 2.15 18.74
N LEU A 124 5.81 3.17 17.90
CA LEU A 124 4.84 4.26 17.85
C LEU A 124 3.45 3.72 17.47
N GLU A 125 3.38 2.89 16.43
CA GLU A 125 2.11 2.34 15.96
C GLU A 125 1.47 1.42 17.00
N LEU A 126 2.24 0.56 17.65
CA LEU A 126 1.77 -0.34 18.71
C LEU A 126 1.42 0.37 20.03
N ASN A 127 1.71 1.66 20.17
CA ASN A 127 1.43 2.40 21.41
C ASN A 127 -0.08 2.70 21.56
N SER A 128 -0.77 1.86 22.31
CA SER A 128 -2.20 2.00 22.60
C SER A 128 -2.58 3.20 23.48
N LYS A 129 -1.60 3.88 24.10
CA LYS A 129 -1.83 5.08 24.93
C LYS A 129 -1.94 6.36 24.11
N LEU A 130 -1.54 6.32 22.84
CA LEU A 130 -1.61 7.46 21.93
C LEU A 130 -2.85 7.33 21.03
N SER A 131 -3.57 8.43 20.89
CA SER A 131 -4.63 8.53 19.88
C SER A 131 -4.03 8.57 18.47
N PHE A 132 -4.84 8.29 17.45
CA PHE A 132 -4.44 8.41 16.06
C PHE A 132 -3.83 9.79 15.75
N ALA A 133 -4.50 10.88 16.16
CA ALA A 133 -4.01 12.24 15.94
C ALA A 133 -2.65 12.52 16.61
N GLN A 134 -2.41 11.95 17.79
CA GLN A 134 -1.11 12.07 18.46
C GLN A 134 -0.01 11.31 17.70
N LYS A 135 -0.31 10.10 17.21
CA LYS A 135 0.62 9.35 16.38
C LYS A 135 0.96 10.10 15.08
N GLU A 136 -0.05 10.68 14.41
CA GLU A 136 0.14 11.51 13.22
C GLU A 136 1.06 12.71 13.49
N THR A 137 0.82 13.46 14.55
CA THR A 137 1.68 14.59 14.92
C THR A 137 3.14 14.16 15.10
N ILE A 138 3.37 13.02 15.77
CA ILE A 138 4.73 12.48 15.98
C ILE A 138 5.33 12.03 14.64
N ARG A 139 4.54 11.38 13.75
CA ARG A 139 5.01 11.00 12.41
C ARG A 139 5.41 12.22 11.58
N GLU A 140 4.60 13.29 11.60
CA GLU A 140 4.94 14.55 10.92
C GLU A 140 6.25 15.15 11.41
N GLU A 141 6.50 15.14 12.73
CA GLU A 141 7.77 15.60 13.29
C GLU A 141 8.96 14.76 12.83
N ILE A 142 8.82 13.43 12.83
CA ILE A 142 9.87 12.53 12.35
C ILE A 142 10.08 12.71 10.85
N TYR A 143 9.01 12.87 10.06
CA TYR A 143 9.07 13.03 8.61
C TYR A 143 9.87 14.25 8.17
N ARG A 144 9.79 15.38 8.90
CA ARG A 144 10.55 16.61 8.61
C ARG A 144 12.05 16.37 8.47
N TYR A 145 12.58 15.35 9.15
CA TYR A 145 14.00 14.99 9.13
C TYR A 145 14.30 13.71 8.32
N ASN A 146 13.30 13.12 7.66
CA ASN A 146 13.44 11.85 6.96
C ASN A 146 12.71 11.84 5.59
N GLN A 147 12.55 13.00 4.95
CA GLN A 147 11.87 13.15 3.66
C GLN A 147 12.60 12.45 2.50
N ASP A 148 13.87 12.14 2.69
CA ASP A 148 14.68 11.33 1.78
C ASP A 148 14.44 9.81 1.94
N LYS A 149 13.74 9.39 3.00
CA LYS A 149 13.52 7.97 3.35
C LYS A 149 12.10 7.49 3.09
N PHE A 150 11.12 8.39 3.15
CA PHE A 150 9.71 8.07 2.97
C PHE A 150 9.07 9.00 1.95
N ILE A 151 8.09 8.50 1.23
CA ILE A 151 7.34 9.27 0.23
C ILE A 151 6.50 10.34 0.93
N ASP A 152 5.79 9.94 1.97
CA ASP A 152 4.96 10.81 2.80
C ASP A 152 4.88 10.32 4.26
N THR A 153 4.05 10.95 5.07
CA THR A 153 3.81 10.58 6.47
C THR A 153 3.00 9.30 6.60
N TYR A 154 2.15 8.97 5.61
CA TYR A 154 1.33 7.76 5.62
C TYR A 154 2.20 6.52 5.45
N ALA A 155 3.20 6.57 4.59
CA ALA A 155 4.22 5.52 4.45
C ALA A 155 4.96 5.20 5.76
N MET A 156 4.93 6.12 6.75
CA MET A 156 5.55 5.90 8.06
C MET A 156 4.62 5.20 9.07
N THR A 157 3.38 4.88 8.71
CA THR A 157 2.42 4.20 9.59
C THR A 157 2.93 2.82 9.97
N ASN A 158 3.27 2.02 8.99
CA ASN A 158 3.91 0.72 9.15
C ASN A 158 4.56 0.30 7.81
N MET A 159 5.27 -0.83 7.80
CA MET A 159 5.96 -1.29 6.59
C MET A 159 5.01 -1.75 5.48
N VAL A 160 3.80 -2.19 5.83
CA VAL A 160 2.80 -2.65 4.85
C VAL A 160 2.26 -1.48 4.05
N GLU A 161 2.07 -0.33 4.72
CA GLU A 161 1.70 0.92 4.03
C GLU A 161 2.87 1.52 3.25
N ASP A 162 4.09 1.48 3.82
CA ASP A 162 5.27 2.02 3.13
C ASP A 162 5.55 1.30 1.81
N ILE A 163 5.43 -0.03 1.78
CA ILE A 163 5.62 -0.80 0.55
C ILE A 163 4.50 -0.52 -0.46
N ALA A 164 3.24 -0.33 -0.01
CA ALA A 164 2.11 -0.03 -0.88
C ALA A 164 2.22 1.38 -1.49
N VAL A 165 2.53 2.40 -0.69
CA VAL A 165 2.79 3.78 -1.17
C VAL A 165 4.00 3.80 -2.12
N SER A 166 5.05 3.05 -1.81
CA SER A 166 6.22 2.93 -2.70
C SER A 166 5.87 2.25 -4.02
N PHE A 167 4.92 1.30 -4.03
CA PHE A 167 4.41 0.67 -5.25
C PHE A 167 3.57 1.63 -6.10
N GLU A 168 2.78 2.52 -5.50
CA GLU A 168 2.08 3.58 -6.25
C GLU A 168 3.09 4.44 -7.04
N ASP A 169 4.15 4.87 -6.38
CA ASP A 169 5.21 5.65 -7.04
C ASP A 169 5.99 4.83 -8.07
N PHE A 170 6.19 3.52 -7.84
CA PHE A 170 6.74 2.62 -8.84
C PHE A 170 5.89 2.58 -10.12
N ILE A 171 4.55 2.55 -10.01
CA ILE A 171 3.66 2.63 -11.18
C ILE A 171 3.76 3.99 -11.87
N ARG A 172 3.85 5.07 -11.10
CA ARG A 172 3.83 6.46 -11.59
C ARG A 172 5.14 6.90 -12.24
N LEU A 173 6.28 6.53 -11.64
CA LEU A 173 7.59 7.02 -12.02
C LEU A 173 8.32 6.07 -12.98
N ASN A 174 9.04 6.62 -13.93
CA ASN A 174 9.96 5.86 -14.75
C ASN A 174 11.31 5.68 -14.01
N LYS A 175 11.96 4.54 -14.23
CA LYS A 175 13.24 4.20 -13.57
C LYS A 175 14.32 5.27 -13.76
N GLY A 176 14.36 5.93 -14.90
CA GLY A 176 15.34 6.99 -15.20
C GLY A 176 15.18 8.28 -14.39
N TYR A 177 14.09 8.42 -13.64
CA TYR A 177 13.85 9.57 -12.73
C TYR A 177 14.20 9.27 -11.26
N LEU A 178 14.62 8.03 -10.94
CA LEU A 178 14.99 7.66 -9.58
C LEU A 178 16.41 8.18 -9.27
N GLY A 179 16.54 8.79 -8.11
CA GLY A 179 17.82 9.21 -7.52
C GLY A 179 18.41 8.15 -6.59
N ASP A 180 19.25 8.61 -5.66
CA ASP A 180 19.96 7.74 -4.72
C ASP A 180 19.36 7.77 -3.29
N SER A 181 18.27 8.50 -3.07
CA SER A 181 17.63 8.58 -1.76
C SER A 181 17.07 7.21 -1.35
N LEU A 182 16.76 7.03 -0.07
CA LEU A 182 16.22 5.76 0.41
C LEU A 182 14.82 5.51 -0.16
N LYS A 183 13.99 6.56 -0.31
CA LYS A 183 12.69 6.43 -0.97
C LYS A 183 12.82 6.00 -2.44
N ASP A 184 13.83 6.52 -3.19
CA ASP A 184 14.07 6.08 -4.57
C ASP A 184 14.49 4.61 -4.62
N LYS A 185 15.31 4.16 -3.66
CA LYS A 185 15.69 2.74 -3.53
C LYS A 185 14.51 1.83 -3.19
N LYS A 186 13.52 2.31 -2.44
CA LYS A 186 12.28 1.59 -2.19
C LYS A 186 11.48 1.41 -3.49
N ILE A 187 11.42 2.44 -4.33
CA ILE A 187 10.78 2.37 -5.64
C ILE A 187 11.57 1.45 -6.59
N ASP A 188 12.91 1.53 -6.60
CA ASP A 188 13.76 0.66 -7.43
C ASP A 188 13.68 -0.83 -7.03
N PHE A 189 13.34 -1.12 -5.76
CA PHE A 189 13.15 -2.47 -5.24
C PHE A 189 12.22 -3.32 -6.10
N PHE A 190 11.12 -2.76 -6.59
CA PHE A 190 10.11 -3.47 -7.38
C PHE A 190 10.62 -3.91 -8.76
N TYR A 191 11.63 -3.25 -9.31
CA TYR A 191 12.24 -3.68 -10.59
C TYR A 191 12.99 -5.02 -10.49
N SER A 192 13.25 -5.52 -9.28
CA SER A 192 13.85 -6.84 -9.06
C SER A 192 12.86 -7.98 -9.26
N TYR A 193 11.56 -7.70 -9.41
CA TYR A 193 10.49 -8.68 -9.53
C TYR A 193 9.80 -8.55 -10.89
N ALA A 194 9.97 -9.56 -11.74
CA ALA A 194 9.46 -9.53 -13.11
C ALA A 194 7.92 -9.46 -13.21
N ASP A 195 7.21 -10.04 -12.27
CA ASP A 195 5.75 -10.00 -12.14
C ASP A 195 5.27 -8.59 -11.74
N LEU A 196 5.95 -7.91 -10.82
CA LEU A 196 5.62 -6.53 -10.45
C LEU A 196 5.89 -5.56 -11.60
N VAL A 197 6.91 -5.81 -12.42
CA VAL A 197 7.14 -5.05 -13.66
C VAL A 197 6.02 -5.28 -14.68
N LYS A 198 5.45 -6.49 -14.78
CA LYS A 198 4.26 -6.75 -15.62
C LYS A 198 3.06 -5.95 -15.12
N TYR A 199 2.81 -5.94 -13.81
CA TYR A 199 1.73 -5.13 -13.22
C TYR A 199 1.92 -3.64 -13.50
N LYS A 200 3.16 -3.12 -13.38
CA LYS A 200 3.46 -1.73 -13.77
C LYS A 200 3.02 -1.43 -15.21
N ASN A 201 3.44 -2.26 -16.16
CA ASN A 201 3.10 -2.05 -17.57
C ASN A 201 1.58 -2.13 -17.80
N HIS A 202 0.91 -3.09 -17.15
CA HIS A 202 -0.54 -3.22 -17.18
C HIS A 202 -1.23 -1.94 -16.69
N PHE A 203 -0.87 -1.43 -15.51
CA PHE A 203 -1.49 -0.24 -14.94
C PHE A 203 -1.22 1.03 -15.74
N ILE A 204 -0.01 1.20 -16.27
CA ILE A 204 0.29 2.34 -17.15
C ILE A 204 -0.62 2.33 -18.40
N GLN A 205 -0.83 1.16 -18.99
CA GLN A 205 -1.72 1.01 -20.13
C GLN A 205 -3.18 1.28 -19.73
N LYS A 206 -3.66 0.64 -18.67
CA LYS A 206 -5.06 0.76 -18.20
C LYS A 206 -5.43 2.17 -17.77
N LYS A 207 -4.55 2.87 -17.05
CA LYS A 207 -4.77 4.29 -16.72
C LYS A 207 -4.94 5.16 -17.96
N LYS A 208 -4.10 4.96 -19.00
CA LYS A 208 -4.23 5.70 -20.27
C LYS A 208 -5.55 5.41 -20.99
N GLU A 209 -5.98 4.15 -21.00
CA GLU A 209 -7.24 3.74 -21.62
C GLU A 209 -8.43 4.39 -20.90
N MET A 210 -8.46 4.33 -19.57
CA MET A 210 -9.57 4.86 -18.75
C MET A 210 -9.64 6.39 -18.82
N ILE A 211 -8.52 7.10 -18.72
CA ILE A 211 -8.49 8.58 -18.83
C ILE A 211 -8.98 9.06 -20.21
N ARG A 212 -8.80 8.25 -21.26
CA ARG A 212 -9.31 8.58 -22.60
C ARG A 212 -10.80 8.28 -22.79
N LYS A 213 -11.33 7.33 -22.00
CA LYS A 213 -12.71 6.85 -22.09
C LYS A 213 -13.68 7.76 -21.33
N TYR A 214 -13.21 8.38 -20.25
CA TYR A 214 -13.98 9.19 -19.31
C TYR A 214 -13.43 10.62 -19.16
#